data_877083f1ffc85e1b204a480df64752f2
#
_entry.id   877083f1ffc85e1b204a480df64752f2
#
_cell.length_a   1.000
_cell.length_b   1.000
_cell.length_c   1.000
_cell.angle_alpha   90.00
_cell.angle_beta   90.00
_cell.angle_gamma   90.00
#
_symmetry.space_group_name_H-M   'P 1'
#
loop_
_entity.id
_entity.type
_entity.pdbx_description
1 polymer ?
#
loop_
_entity_poly.entity_id
_entity_poly.type
_entity_poly.pdbx_seq_one_letter_code
_entity_poly.pdbx_strand_id
1 'polypeptide(L)'
;MAETTIKVLPPPDPNPVKPKYAPPPGACDGHCHIFGPASRFPYAPGRRYTPQDAGRETLAALHRHLGLGRAILVQASCHGTDNSAMLDAMEWSKGAWRGVAMVTKDATDIELVALHQAGVRGVRFNFVAHLGGAPDLKAVESVIARIAPLDWHVQLHLDAVDIETYRDFLDRLRVPFIIDHMGRVEARHGLDQKPFRQLLDLMKNERAWVKVSWPERISSTGKPFHDAIPFARALIAAAPDRVLWGTDFPHPNVKWMPNDGELVDHFATMCDDEALRRKILVDNPDRLYWAN
;
A
#
# COMPACT_ATOMS: atom_id res chain seq x y z
N MET A 1 3.97 11.18 -33.56
CA MET A 1 3.54 10.71 -32.21
C MET A 1 4.18 11.67 -31.21
N ALA A 2 3.38 12.37 -30.42
CA ALA A 2 3.94 13.26 -29.39
C ALA A 2 4.71 12.41 -28.37
N GLU A 3 5.98 12.71 -28.15
CA GLU A 3 6.75 12.12 -27.06
C GLU A 3 6.05 12.48 -25.75
N THR A 4 5.43 11.51 -25.11
CA THR A 4 4.83 11.73 -23.80
C THR A 4 5.99 11.85 -22.81
N THR A 5 6.34 13.08 -22.44
CA THR A 5 7.39 13.34 -21.47
C THR A 5 7.04 12.64 -20.15
N ILE A 6 7.85 11.66 -19.73
CA ILE A 6 7.65 10.93 -18.49
C ILE A 6 7.88 11.90 -17.33
N LYS A 7 6.87 12.05 -16.46
CA LYS A 7 6.94 12.94 -15.29
C LYS A 7 8.06 12.53 -14.35
N VAL A 8 8.97 13.44 -14.01
CA VAL A 8 9.94 13.24 -12.93
C VAL A 8 9.32 13.70 -11.61
N LEU A 9 9.39 12.84 -10.58
CA LEU A 9 8.83 13.14 -9.27
C LEU A 9 9.84 13.89 -8.38
N PRO A 10 9.35 14.75 -7.47
CA PRO A 10 10.20 15.33 -6.43
C PRO A 10 10.69 14.23 -5.45
N PRO A 11 11.80 14.47 -4.76
CA PRO A 11 12.22 13.61 -3.65
C PRO A 11 11.22 13.69 -2.49
N PRO A 12 11.20 12.70 -1.57
CA PRO A 12 10.48 12.80 -0.32
C PRO A 12 11.02 13.96 0.54
N ASP A 13 10.27 14.34 1.59
CA ASP A 13 10.74 15.36 2.53
C ASP A 13 12.07 14.89 3.16
N PRO A 14 13.18 15.62 2.98
CA PRO A 14 14.49 15.23 3.50
C PRO A 14 14.61 15.40 5.02
N ASN A 15 13.67 16.09 5.67
CA ASN A 15 13.70 16.46 7.07
C ASN A 15 12.41 16.03 7.79
N PRO A 16 12.13 14.72 7.91
CA PRO A 16 10.96 14.25 8.64
C PRO A 16 11.07 14.68 10.11
N VAL A 17 10.01 15.27 10.64
CA VAL A 17 9.96 15.62 12.06
C VAL A 17 9.91 14.36 12.91
N LYS A 18 10.40 14.43 14.16
CA LYS A 18 10.21 13.33 15.11
C LYS A 18 8.74 13.27 15.49
N PRO A 19 8.05 12.14 15.31
CA PRO A 19 6.66 12.04 15.72
C PRO A 19 6.52 12.19 17.25
N LYS A 20 5.41 12.77 17.67
CA LYS A 20 5.01 12.88 19.09
C LYS A 20 4.48 11.55 19.61
N TYR A 21 3.74 10.86 18.75
CA TYR A 21 3.28 9.50 19.02
C TYR A 21 4.45 8.52 18.85
N ALA A 22 4.65 7.67 19.86
CA ALA A 22 5.63 6.60 19.81
C ALA A 22 4.93 5.28 19.41
N PRO A 23 5.14 4.76 18.18
CA PRO A 23 4.59 3.48 17.80
C PRO A 23 5.04 2.35 18.75
N PRO A 24 4.19 1.34 19.01
CA PRO A 24 4.54 0.24 19.90
C PRO A 24 5.68 -0.62 19.31
N PRO A 25 6.44 -1.34 20.15
CA PRO A 25 7.44 -2.29 19.67
C PRO A 25 6.85 -3.28 18.66
N GLY A 26 7.55 -3.48 17.53
CA GLY A 26 7.08 -4.32 16.44
C GLY A 26 6.10 -3.63 15.48
N ALA A 27 5.86 -2.33 15.63
CA ALA A 27 5.03 -1.58 14.68
C ALA A 27 5.53 -1.73 13.24
N CYS A 28 4.60 -1.89 12.33
CA CYS A 28 4.82 -2.13 10.90
C CYS A 28 4.35 -0.95 10.06
N ASP A 29 5.19 -0.49 9.15
CA ASP A 29 4.77 0.29 8.00
C ASP A 29 4.09 -0.66 7.00
N GLY A 30 2.78 -0.65 6.92
CA GLY A 30 2.00 -1.57 6.08
C GLY A 30 1.97 -1.20 4.59
N HIS A 31 2.66 -0.12 4.17
CA HIS A 31 2.76 0.28 2.78
C HIS A 31 3.90 1.28 2.56
N CYS A 32 4.99 0.82 1.98
CA CYS A 32 6.07 1.67 1.49
C CYS A 32 6.71 1.06 0.24
N HIS A 33 7.60 1.80 -0.40
CA HIS A 33 8.24 1.40 -1.65
C HIS A 33 9.75 1.52 -1.57
N ILE A 34 10.45 0.74 -2.41
CA ILE A 34 11.86 0.93 -2.73
C ILE A 34 11.96 1.49 -4.15
N PHE A 35 12.67 2.59 -4.31
CA PHE A 35 12.99 3.17 -5.61
C PHE A 35 14.49 3.11 -5.86
N GLY A 36 14.90 2.33 -6.85
CA GLY A 36 16.29 2.22 -7.26
C GLY A 36 17.25 1.59 -6.21
N PRO A 37 18.53 1.95 -6.23
CA PRO A 37 19.11 2.94 -7.14
C PRO A 37 19.02 2.52 -8.61
N ALA A 38 18.68 3.46 -9.49
CA ALA A 38 18.47 3.20 -10.93
C ALA A 38 19.69 2.60 -11.61
N SER A 39 20.89 2.86 -11.10
CA SER A 39 22.15 2.28 -11.58
C SER A 39 22.26 0.76 -11.37
N ARG A 40 21.57 0.22 -10.38
CA ARG A 40 21.55 -1.21 -10.05
C ARG A 40 20.22 -1.87 -10.40
N PHE A 41 19.14 -1.15 -10.19
CA PHE A 41 17.77 -1.59 -10.42
C PHE A 41 17.08 -0.61 -11.38
N PRO A 42 17.22 -0.79 -12.71
CA PRO A 42 16.68 0.13 -13.70
C PRO A 42 15.15 0.26 -13.60
N TYR A 43 14.66 1.47 -13.86
CA TYR A 43 13.23 1.69 -13.97
C TYR A 43 12.68 1.16 -15.30
N ALA A 44 11.48 0.60 -15.27
CA ALA A 44 10.84 0.02 -16.45
C ALA A 44 10.69 1.04 -17.60
N PRO A 45 10.96 0.65 -18.86
CA PRO A 45 10.82 1.57 -20.00
C PRO A 45 9.39 2.14 -20.14
N GLY A 46 8.36 1.35 -19.85
CA GLY A 46 6.95 1.73 -19.94
C GLY A 46 6.39 2.45 -18.70
N ARG A 47 7.23 2.87 -17.77
CA ARG A 47 6.79 3.57 -16.54
C ARG A 47 6.06 4.86 -16.84
N ARG A 48 5.12 5.23 -15.98
CA ARG A 48 4.33 6.46 -16.08
C ARG A 48 4.98 7.66 -15.38
N TYR A 49 5.97 7.41 -14.53
CA TYR A 49 6.76 8.41 -13.81
C TYR A 49 8.16 7.92 -13.56
N THR A 50 9.10 8.84 -13.35
CA THR A 50 10.46 8.56 -12.89
C THR A 50 10.63 9.14 -11.49
N PRO A 51 10.79 8.32 -10.44
CA PRO A 51 11.03 8.80 -9.10
C PRO A 51 12.51 9.18 -8.91
N GLN A 52 12.81 9.88 -7.80
CA GLN A 52 14.16 9.93 -7.27
C GLN A 52 14.49 8.61 -6.58
N ASP A 53 15.76 8.23 -6.56
CA ASP A 53 16.20 7.02 -5.84
C ASP A 53 15.90 7.16 -4.34
N ALA A 54 15.26 6.14 -3.79
CA ALA A 54 14.97 6.01 -2.37
C ALA A 54 15.10 4.52 -2.00
N GLY A 55 16.33 4.10 -1.74
CA GLY A 55 16.70 2.71 -1.50
C GLY A 55 16.43 2.25 -0.06
N ARG A 56 16.84 1.01 0.21
CA ARG A 56 16.62 0.34 1.49
C ARG A 56 17.26 1.07 2.68
N GLU A 57 18.44 1.67 2.48
CA GLU A 57 19.14 2.41 3.53
C GLU A 57 18.36 3.67 3.93
N THR A 58 17.80 4.38 2.95
CA THR A 58 16.96 5.57 3.18
C THR A 58 15.69 5.20 3.94
N LEU A 59 14.99 4.15 3.51
CA LEU A 59 13.79 3.65 4.19
C LEU A 59 14.11 3.20 5.62
N ALA A 60 15.19 2.46 5.83
CA ALA A 60 15.59 2.00 7.15
C ALA A 60 15.98 3.16 8.10
N ALA A 61 16.60 4.21 7.58
CA ALA A 61 16.89 5.41 8.35
C ALA A 61 15.61 6.12 8.77
N LEU A 62 14.65 6.27 7.85
CA LEU A 62 13.33 6.82 8.14
C LEU A 62 12.60 5.99 9.20
N HIS A 63 12.52 4.68 9.04
CA HIS A 63 11.82 3.80 9.99
C HIS A 63 12.41 3.87 11.40
N ARG A 64 13.75 3.88 11.54
CA ARG A 64 14.39 4.12 12.85
C ARG A 64 14.00 5.47 13.46
N HIS A 65 13.93 6.51 12.62
CA HIS A 65 13.49 7.83 13.05
C HIS A 65 12.04 7.85 13.52
N LEU A 66 11.15 7.15 12.81
CA LEU A 66 9.72 7.07 13.12
C LEU A 66 9.38 6.08 14.24
N GLY A 67 10.27 5.16 14.60
CA GLY A 67 10.02 4.10 15.58
C GLY A 67 9.28 2.89 14.99
N LEU A 68 9.41 2.65 13.68
CA LEU A 68 8.83 1.50 12.98
C LEU A 68 9.88 0.39 12.84
N GLY A 69 9.55 -0.83 13.26
CA GLY A 69 10.47 -1.96 13.27
C GLY A 69 10.33 -2.89 12.07
N ARG A 70 9.18 -2.86 11.40
CA ARG A 70 8.83 -3.75 10.28
C ARG A 70 8.25 -2.97 9.11
N ALA A 71 8.24 -3.60 7.93
CA ALA A 71 7.65 -3.00 6.74
C ALA A 71 7.05 -4.01 5.78
N ILE A 72 6.06 -3.53 5.03
CA ILE A 72 5.54 -4.18 3.84
C ILE A 72 5.97 -3.37 2.62
N LEU A 73 6.93 -3.92 1.90
CA LEU A 73 7.41 -3.34 0.66
C LEU A 73 6.42 -3.69 -0.46
N VAL A 74 5.75 -2.70 -0.99
CA VAL A 74 4.86 -2.88 -2.13
C VAL A 74 5.64 -2.58 -3.40
N GLN A 75 5.61 -3.50 -4.36
CA GLN A 75 6.30 -3.30 -5.63
C GLN A 75 5.88 -1.99 -6.29
N ALA A 76 6.86 -1.17 -6.59
CA ALA A 76 6.63 0.14 -7.20
C ALA A 76 6.38 0.00 -8.71
N SER A 77 5.31 0.64 -9.21
CA SER A 77 4.94 0.53 -10.63
C SER A 77 5.99 1.08 -11.60
N CYS A 78 6.91 1.94 -11.14
CA CYS A 78 8.04 2.42 -11.95
C CYS A 78 9.08 1.33 -12.27
N HIS A 79 9.15 0.26 -11.48
CA HIS A 79 9.95 -0.93 -11.77
C HIS A 79 9.16 -2.00 -12.55
N GLY A 80 7.84 -1.83 -12.71
CA GLY A 80 6.98 -2.83 -13.35
C GLY A 80 6.99 -4.15 -12.59
N THR A 81 7.18 -5.25 -13.32
CA THR A 81 7.25 -6.60 -12.75
C THR A 81 8.66 -7.06 -12.39
N ASP A 82 9.66 -6.20 -12.51
CA ASP A 82 11.01 -6.47 -11.97
C ASP A 82 11.03 -6.17 -10.48
N ASN A 83 10.86 -7.20 -9.66
CA ASN A 83 10.81 -7.11 -8.21
C ASN A 83 12.20 -7.06 -7.55
N SER A 84 13.30 -7.02 -8.31
CA SER A 84 14.67 -7.17 -7.79
C SER A 84 15.06 -6.14 -6.73
N ALA A 85 14.68 -4.87 -6.88
CA ALA A 85 14.95 -3.83 -5.89
C ALA A 85 14.25 -4.11 -4.55
N MET A 86 13.00 -4.57 -4.61
CA MET A 86 12.22 -4.96 -3.43
C MET A 86 12.82 -6.20 -2.75
N LEU A 87 13.17 -7.23 -3.52
CA LEU A 87 13.74 -8.48 -3.02
C LEU A 87 15.11 -8.25 -2.35
N ASP A 88 15.98 -7.45 -2.96
CA ASP A 88 17.27 -7.05 -2.37
C ASP A 88 17.08 -6.35 -1.00
N ALA A 89 16.08 -5.48 -0.90
CA ALA A 89 15.77 -4.79 0.35
C ALA A 89 15.20 -5.75 1.41
N MET A 90 14.36 -6.71 1.01
CA MET A 90 13.81 -7.73 1.91
C MET A 90 14.91 -8.65 2.45
N GLU A 91 15.83 -9.14 1.61
CA GLU A 91 16.98 -9.94 2.02
C GLU A 91 17.86 -9.17 3.02
N TRP A 92 18.18 -7.91 2.72
CA TRP A 92 18.95 -7.04 3.61
C TRP A 92 18.29 -6.85 4.97
N SER A 93 16.96 -6.83 5.05
CA SER A 93 16.20 -6.64 6.30
C SER A 93 16.23 -7.85 7.24
N LYS A 94 16.75 -9.00 6.80
CA LYS A 94 16.85 -10.25 7.57
C LYS A 94 15.49 -10.70 8.15
N GLY A 95 14.42 -10.57 7.37
CA GLY A 95 13.07 -11.01 7.73
C GLY A 95 12.21 -9.96 8.43
N ALA A 96 12.72 -8.76 8.69
CA ALA A 96 11.92 -7.67 9.24
C ALA A 96 10.93 -7.08 8.20
N TRP A 97 11.22 -7.26 6.92
CA TRP A 97 10.37 -6.76 5.83
C TRP A 97 9.76 -7.90 5.02
N ARG A 98 8.53 -7.69 4.56
CA ARG A 98 7.79 -8.59 3.67
C ARG A 98 7.43 -7.85 2.39
N GLY A 99 7.06 -8.59 1.33
CA GLY A 99 6.80 -8.02 0.02
C GLY A 99 5.39 -8.28 -0.51
N VAL A 100 4.93 -7.34 -1.34
CA VAL A 100 3.79 -7.49 -2.24
C VAL A 100 4.30 -7.25 -3.65
N ALA A 101 4.37 -8.30 -4.46
CA ALA A 101 4.98 -8.28 -5.79
C ALA A 101 4.00 -7.78 -6.87
N MET A 102 4.54 -7.34 -8.00
CA MET A 102 3.80 -7.30 -9.26
C MET A 102 4.31 -8.42 -10.15
N VAL A 103 3.40 -9.21 -10.70
CA VAL A 103 3.72 -10.33 -11.58
C VAL A 103 2.88 -10.27 -12.87
N THR A 104 3.38 -10.87 -13.93
CA THR A 104 2.61 -11.05 -15.18
C THR A 104 1.71 -12.30 -15.09
N LYS A 105 0.74 -12.41 -15.98
CA LYS A 105 -0.06 -13.62 -16.13
C LYS A 105 0.78 -14.86 -16.47
N ASP A 106 1.96 -14.65 -17.04
CA ASP A 106 2.87 -15.71 -17.52
C ASP A 106 3.92 -16.11 -16.47
N ALA A 107 3.91 -15.49 -15.27
CA ALA A 107 4.79 -15.88 -14.18
C ALA A 107 4.64 -17.37 -13.87
N THR A 108 5.71 -18.12 -13.78
CA THR A 108 5.70 -19.57 -13.53
C THR A 108 5.47 -19.89 -12.05
N ASP A 109 5.01 -21.11 -11.75
CA ASP A 109 4.88 -21.54 -10.35
C ASP A 109 6.22 -21.57 -9.62
N ILE A 110 7.31 -21.88 -10.34
CA ILE A 110 8.67 -21.83 -9.79
C ILE A 110 9.01 -20.39 -9.35
N GLU A 111 8.71 -19.40 -10.18
CA GLU A 111 8.92 -17.98 -9.83
C GLU A 111 8.05 -17.56 -8.64
N LEU A 112 6.79 -17.98 -8.60
CA LEU A 112 5.91 -17.66 -7.46
C LEU A 112 6.41 -18.30 -6.16
N VAL A 113 6.86 -19.54 -6.20
CA VAL A 113 7.47 -20.23 -5.04
C VAL A 113 8.77 -19.54 -4.59
N ALA A 114 9.62 -19.13 -5.53
CA ALA A 114 10.85 -18.40 -5.23
C ALA A 114 10.55 -17.04 -4.54
N LEU A 115 9.55 -16.31 -5.03
CA LEU A 115 9.07 -15.08 -4.39
C LEU A 115 8.53 -15.34 -2.98
N HIS A 116 7.77 -16.43 -2.77
CA HIS A 116 7.27 -16.82 -1.46
C HIS A 116 8.41 -17.11 -0.48
N GLN A 117 9.41 -17.88 -0.91
CA GLN A 117 10.61 -18.18 -0.10
C GLN A 117 11.40 -16.93 0.27
N ALA A 118 11.43 -15.93 -0.63
CA ALA A 118 12.04 -14.63 -0.36
C ALA A 118 11.20 -13.74 0.59
N GLY A 119 9.99 -14.15 0.99
CA GLY A 119 9.15 -13.43 1.94
C GLY A 119 8.04 -12.58 1.32
N VAL A 120 7.75 -12.74 0.02
CA VAL A 120 6.56 -12.15 -0.61
C VAL A 120 5.31 -12.85 -0.10
N ARG A 121 4.24 -12.08 0.19
CA ARG A 121 2.98 -12.58 0.75
C ARG A 121 1.75 -12.09 0.00
N GLY A 122 1.93 -11.47 -1.13
CA GLY A 122 0.82 -11.01 -1.96
C GLY A 122 1.24 -10.50 -3.32
N VAL A 123 0.25 -10.22 -4.15
CA VAL A 123 0.40 -9.57 -5.45
C VAL A 123 -0.43 -8.30 -5.53
N ARG A 124 0.09 -7.28 -6.22
CA ARG A 124 -0.60 -6.03 -6.45
C ARG A 124 -1.08 -5.91 -7.89
N PHE A 125 -2.33 -5.44 -8.04
CA PHE A 125 -2.88 -5.01 -9.32
C PHE A 125 -3.32 -3.55 -9.26
N ASN A 126 -2.97 -2.79 -10.31
CA ASN A 126 -3.38 -1.40 -10.45
C ASN A 126 -4.60 -1.32 -11.36
N PHE A 127 -5.69 -0.76 -10.83
CA PHE A 127 -6.93 -0.52 -11.56
C PHE A 127 -7.09 0.96 -11.94
N VAL A 128 -6.25 1.82 -11.39
CA VAL A 128 -6.37 3.28 -11.55
C VAL A 128 -5.89 3.75 -12.93
N ALA A 129 -6.64 4.67 -13.52
CA ALA A 129 -6.43 5.13 -14.89
C ALA A 129 -5.02 5.70 -15.14
N HIS A 130 -4.45 6.45 -14.18
CA HIS A 130 -3.14 7.09 -14.34
C HIS A 130 -1.95 6.10 -14.37
N LEU A 131 -2.16 4.84 -13.99
CA LEU A 131 -1.17 3.77 -14.07
C LEU A 131 -1.45 2.77 -15.18
N GLY A 132 -2.39 3.06 -16.07
CA GLY A 132 -2.71 2.23 -17.23
C GLY A 132 -4.14 1.70 -17.23
N GLY A 133 -4.92 1.96 -16.19
CA GLY A 133 -6.29 1.48 -16.04
C GLY A 133 -6.39 0.02 -15.58
N ALA A 134 -7.61 -0.50 -15.59
CA ALA A 134 -7.89 -1.85 -15.13
C ALA A 134 -7.19 -2.90 -15.99
N PRO A 135 -6.55 -3.91 -15.38
CA PRO A 135 -6.01 -5.06 -16.11
C PRO A 135 -7.13 -5.97 -16.65
N ASP A 136 -6.75 -6.87 -17.54
CA ASP A 136 -7.65 -7.96 -17.95
C ASP A 136 -8.02 -8.83 -16.72
N LEU A 137 -9.29 -8.85 -16.35
CA LEU A 137 -9.77 -9.58 -15.17
C LEU A 137 -9.51 -11.09 -15.27
N LYS A 138 -9.55 -11.69 -16.47
CA LYS A 138 -9.23 -13.11 -16.64
C LYS A 138 -7.77 -13.40 -16.31
N ALA A 139 -6.86 -12.50 -16.71
CA ALA A 139 -5.46 -12.60 -16.36
C ALA A 139 -5.25 -12.43 -14.83
N VAL A 140 -5.96 -11.49 -14.20
CA VAL A 140 -5.94 -11.32 -12.75
C VAL A 140 -6.44 -12.57 -12.02
N GLU A 141 -7.59 -13.12 -12.42
CA GLU A 141 -8.18 -14.34 -11.85
C GLU A 141 -7.24 -15.56 -12.01
N SER A 142 -6.55 -15.67 -13.16
CA SER A 142 -5.55 -16.71 -13.39
C SER A 142 -4.38 -16.63 -12.41
N VAL A 143 -3.84 -15.43 -12.16
CA VAL A 143 -2.78 -15.23 -11.16
C VAL A 143 -3.29 -15.55 -9.76
N ILE A 144 -4.50 -15.09 -9.41
CA ILE A 144 -5.13 -15.34 -8.09
C ILE A 144 -5.27 -16.83 -7.82
N ALA A 145 -5.70 -17.62 -8.81
CA ALA A 145 -5.83 -19.07 -8.65
C ALA A 145 -4.48 -19.75 -8.32
N ARG A 146 -3.37 -19.19 -8.81
CA ARG A 146 -2.03 -19.75 -8.62
C ARG A 146 -1.35 -19.31 -7.34
N ILE A 147 -1.70 -18.12 -6.80
CA ILE A 147 -1.18 -17.63 -5.52
C ILE A 147 -1.99 -18.14 -4.32
N ALA A 148 -3.22 -18.59 -4.52
CA ALA A 148 -4.08 -19.11 -3.46
C ALA A 148 -3.45 -20.27 -2.67
N PRO A 149 -2.78 -21.28 -3.28
CA PRO A 149 -2.08 -22.32 -2.55
C PRO A 149 -0.87 -21.85 -1.73
N LEU A 150 -0.40 -20.61 -1.96
CA LEU A 150 0.69 -19.99 -1.21
C LEU A 150 0.18 -19.13 -0.03
N ASP A 151 -1.14 -19.15 0.23
CA ASP A 151 -1.81 -18.31 1.22
C ASP A 151 -1.54 -16.80 1.04
N TRP A 152 -1.33 -16.36 -0.21
CA TRP A 152 -1.13 -14.96 -0.51
C TRP A 152 -2.44 -14.20 -0.62
N HIS A 153 -2.35 -12.91 -0.33
CA HIS A 153 -3.44 -11.96 -0.56
C HIS A 153 -3.26 -11.20 -1.87
N VAL A 154 -4.33 -10.55 -2.30
CA VAL A 154 -4.34 -9.63 -3.43
C VAL A 154 -4.44 -8.19 -2.92
N GLN A 155 -3.58 -7.30 -3.40
CA GLN A 155 -3.65 -5.88 -3.11
C GLN A 155 -4.16 -5.14 -4.34
N LEU A 156 -5.23 -4.36 -4.17
CA LEU A 156 -5.93 -3.68 -5.24
C LEU A 156 -5.79 -2.16 -5.08
N HIS A 157 -5.05 -1.55 -6.00
CA HIS A 157 -5.02 -0.10 -6.12
C HIS A 157 -6.21 0.32 -6.99
N LEU A 158 -7.36 0.48 -6.34
CA LEU A 158 -8.69 0.65 -6.93
C LEU A 158 -9.33 1.92 -6.37
N ASP A 159 -9.95 2.71 -7.23
CA ASP A 159 -10.77 3.84 -6.82
C ASP A 159 -12.13 3.35 -6.30
N ALA A 160 -12.60 3.89 -5.17
CA ALA A 160 -13.88 3.47 -4.57
C ALA A 160 -15.08 3.71 -5.49
N VAL A 161 -14.98 4.67 -6.42
CA VAL A 161 -16.01 4.91 -7.45
C VAL A 161 -16.21 3.70 -8.38
N ASP A 162 -15.20 2.85 -8.51
CA ASP A 162 -15.20 1.68 -9.39
C ASP A 162 -15.62 0.39 -8.66
N ILE A 163 -15.85 0.42 -7.33
CA ILE A 163 -16.24 -0.76 -6.54
C ILE A 163 -17.52 -1.39 -7.12
N GLU A 164 -18.49 -0.56 -7.53
CA GLU A 164 -19.73 -1.06 -8.13
C GLU A 164 -19.46 -1.85 -9.43
N THR A 165 -18.58 -1.33 -10.27
CA THR A 165 -18.19 -1.98 -11.54
C THR A 165 -17.51 -3.33 -11.31
N TYR A 166 -16.71 -3.45 -10.25
CA TYR A 166 -15.96 -4.67 -9.93
C TYR A 166 -16.59 -5.49 -8.81
N ARG A 167 -17.82 -5.17 -8.37
CA ARG A 167 -18.47 -5.82 -7.22
C ARG A 167 -18.52 -7.34 -7.37
N ASP A 168 -18.96 -7.85 -8.49
CA ASP A 168 -19.06 -9.30 -8.75
C ASP A 168 -17.68 -9.98 -8.72
N PHE A 169 -16.65 -9.30 -9.21
CA PHE A 169 -15.27 -9.80 -9.13
C PHE A 169 -14.80 -9.85 -7.66
N LEU A 170 -14.98 -8.77 -6.90
CA LEU A 170 -14.57 -8.67 -5.50
C LEU A 170 -15.28 -9.71 -4.61
N ASP A 171 -16.58 -9.93 -4.82
CA ASP A 171 -17.37 -10.89 -4.05
C ASP A 171 -16.99 -12.36 -4.34
N ARG A 172 -16.46 -12.64 -5.54
CA ARG A 172 -15.98 -13.97 -5.92
C ARG A 172 -14.57 -14.29 -5.41
N LEU A 173 -13.81 -13.31 -4.94
CA LEU A 173 -12.45 -13.56 -4.44
C LEU A 173 -12.47 -14.54 -3.25
N ARG A 174 -11.63 -15.58 -3.33
CA ARG A 174 -11.51 -16.62 -2.29
C ARG A 174 -10.26 -16.46 -1.42
N VAL A 175 -9.38 -15.51 -1.77
CA VAL A 175 -8.20 -15.10 -1.01
C VAL A 175 -8.47 -13.78 -0.30
N PRO A 176 -7.74 -13.44 0.76
CA PRO A 176 -7.82 -12.08 1.32
C PRO A 176 -7.45 -11.04 0.26
N PHE A 177 -8.15 -9.91 0.26
CA PHE A 177 -7.82 -8.81 -0.63
C PHE A 177 -7.84 -7.46 0.10
N ILE A 178 -6.97 -6.57 -0.33
CA ILE A 178 -6.75 -5.27 0.32
C ILE A 178 -7.12 -4.16 -0.65
N ILE A 179 -7.97 -3.24 -0.22
CA ILE A 179 -8.18 -1.98 -0.93
C ILE A 179 -7.17 -0.95 -0.43
N ASP A 180 -6.31 -0.45 -1.32
CA ASP A 180 -5.30 0.55 -0.99
C ASP A 180 -5.93 1.91 -0.65
N HIS A 181 -5.33 2.62 0.33
CA HIS A 181 -5.48 4.05 0.54
C HIS A 181 -6.94 4.53 0.64
N MET A 182 -7.75 3.86 1.48
CA MET A 182 -9.18 4.19 1.69
C MET A 182 -9.99 4.26 0.38
N GLY A 183 -9.60 3.45 -0.64
CA GLY A 183 -10.23 3.47 -1.96
C GLY A 183 -10.13 4.83 -2.66
N ARG A 184 -9.19 5.68 -2.24
CA ARG A 184 -8.95 7.01 -2.82
C ARG A 184 -10.20 7.89 -2.90
N VAL A 185 -11.10 7.76 -1.89
CA VAL A 185 -12.28 8.64 -1.79
C VAL A 185 -11.86 10.09 -1.64
N GLU A 186 -12.72 11.02 -2.08
CA GLU A 186 -12.44 12.45 -1.91
C GLU A 186 -13.18 12.99 -0.68
N ALA A 187 -12.43 13.51 0.31
CA ALA A 187 -13.01 13.98 1.58
C ALA A 187 -14.03 15.11 1.41
N ARG A 188 -13.90 15.93 0.36
CA ARG A 188 -14.84 17.03 0.06
C ARG A 188 -16.30 16.60 -0.11
N HIS A 189 -16.54 15.33 -0.45
CA HIS A 189 -17.89 14.81 -0.68
C HIS A 189 -18.54 14.22 0.58
N GLY A 190 -17.83 14.25 1.73
CA GLY A 190 -18.36 13.77 3.01
C GLY A 190 -18.50 12.23 3.07
N LEU A 191 -18.88 11.74 4.24
CA LEU A 191 -19.01 10.31 4.52
C LEU A 191 -20.18 9.64 3.78
N ASP A 192 -21.22 10.42 3.43
CA ASP A 192 -22.43 9.90 2.78
C ASP A 192 -22.28 9.70 1.27
N GLN A 193 -21.12 10.02 0.70
CA GLN A 193 -20.85 9.78 -0.71
C GLN A 193 -20.98 8.29 -1.08
N LYS A 194 -21.60 8.00 -2.22
CA LYS A 194 -21.86 6.63 -2.69
C LYS A 194 -20.58 5.76 -2.70
N PRO A 195 -19.41 6.21 -3.23
CA PRO A 195 -18.19 5.43 -3.23
C PRO A 195 -17.74 4.97 -1.84
N PHE A 196 -17.82 5.87 -0.85
CA PHE A 196 -17.39 5.51 0.50
C PHE A 196 -18.35 4.55 1.19
N ARG A 197 -19.66 4.72 0.97
CA ARG A 197 -20.66 3.75 1.47
C ARG A 197 -20.48 2.37 0.85
N GLN A 198 -20.11 2.29 -0.44
CA GLN A 198 -19.79 1.03 -1.10
C GLN A 198 -18.52 0.38 -0.52
N LEU A 199 -17.50 1.19 -0.19
CA LEU A 199 -16.30 0.69 0.48
C LEU A 199 -16.64 0.15 1.88
N LEU A 200 -17.44 0.88 2.67
CA LEU A 200 -17.90 0.40 3.99
C LEU A 200 -18.73 -0.88 3.88
N ASP A 201 -19.57 -1.00 2.87
CA ASP A 201 -20.34 -2.21 2.62
C ASP A 201 -19.43 -3.39 2.24
N LEU A 202 -18.40 -3.14 1.41
CA LEU A 202 -17.39 -4.14 1.07
C LEU A 202 -16.66 -4.68 2.30
N MET A 203 -16.43 -3.85 3.33
CA MET A 203 -15.79 -4.28 4.57
C MET A 203 -16.59 -5.28 5.41
N LYS A 204 -17.86 -5.56 5.06
CA LYS A 204 -18.65 -6.67 5.63
C LYS A 204 -18.15 -8.04 5.12
N ASN A 205 -17.46 -8.07 3.99
CA ASN A 205 -16.80 -9.27 3.50
C ASN A 205 -15.56 -9.56 4.37
N GLU A 206 -15.53 -10.73 5.02
CA GLU A 206 -14.44 -11.11 5.94
C GLU A 206 -13.06 -11.25 5.28
N ARG A 207 -13.00 -11.32 3.95
CA ARG A 207 -11.75 -11.33 3.18
C ARG A 207 -11.27 -9.94 2.79
N ALA A 208 -12.14 -8.92 2.90
CA ALA A 208 -11.81 -7.55 2.53
C ALA A 208 -11.00 -6.86 3.64
N TRP A 209 -9.87 -6.29 3.26
CA TRP A 209 -9.00 -5.46 4.08
C TRP A 209 -8.91 -4.06 3.47
N VAL A 210 -8.51 -3.08 4.27
CA VAL A 210 -8.30 -1.72 3.79
C VAL A 210 -7.07 -1.09 4.43
N LYS A 211 -6.37 -0.24 3.68
CA LYS A 211 -5.29 0.61 4.22
C LYS A 211 -5.81 2.01 4.51
N VAL A 212 -5.72 2.44 5.78
CA VAL A 212 -6.04 3.81 6.22
C VAL A 212 -4.81 4.70 6.11
N SER A 213 -4.28 4.79 4.91
CA SER A 213 -3.11 5.56 4.51
C SER A 213 -3.50 6.65 3.48
N TRP A 214 -2.57 7.53 3.12
CA TRP A 214 -2.78 8.59 2.14
C TRP A 214 -3.76 9.70 2.55
N PRO A 215 -3.73 10.21 3.77
CA PRO A 215 -4.62 11.32 4.12
C PRO A 215 -4.38 12.54 3.22
N GLU A 216 -3.14 12.78 2.79
CA GLU A 216 -2.76 13.89 1.92
C GLU A 216 -3.37 13.84 0.54
N ARG A 217 -3.87 12.68 0.09
CA ARG A 217 -4.45 12.52 -1.24
C ARG A 217 -5.96 12.59 -1.24
N ILE A 218 -6.60 12.10 -0.18
CA ILE A 218 -8.06 12.18 -0.06
C ILE A 218 -8.51 13.52 0.50
N SER A 219 -7.63 14.23 1.22
CA SER A 219 -7.91 15.55 1.80
C SER A 219 -8.16 16.60 0.72
N SER A 220 -9.15 17.44 0.95
CA SER A 220 -9.47 18.63 0.17
C SER A 220 -8.95 19.91 0.79
N THR A 221 -8.61 19.89 2.09
CA THR A 221 -8.18 21.05 2.86
C THR A 221 -6.67 21.21 2.97
N GLY A 222 -5.91 20.15 2.63
CA GLY A 222 -4.46 20.12 2.78
C GLY A 222 -4.02 19.86 4.22
N LYS A 223 -2.75 20.11 4.54
CA LYS A 223 -2.20 19.92 5.88
C LYS A 223 -3.02 20.67 6.95
N PRO A 224 -3.31 20.02 8.07
CA PRO A 224 -2.86 18.72 8.55
C PRO A 224 -3.80 17.54 8.21
N PHE A 225 -4.58 17.60 7.13
CA PHE A 225 -5.42 16.54 6.56
C PHE A 225 -6.55 16.04 7.50
N HIS A 226 -7.08 16.92 8.34
CA HIS A 226 -8.08 16.55 9.35
C HIS A 226 -9.38 16.05 8.75
N ASP A 227 -9.74 16.50 7.54
CA ASP A 227 -10.92 16.05 6.80
C ASP A 227 -10.83 14.58 6.35
N ALA A 228 -9.65 13.96 6.37
CA ALA A 228 -9.45 12.54 6.13
C ALA A 228 -9.75 11.65 7.37
N ILE A 229 -9.65 12.19 8.58
CA ILE A 229 -9.79 11.44 9.84
C ILE A 229 -11.14 10.71 9.96
N PRO A 230 -12.31 11.34 9.66
CA PRO A 230 -13.60 10.66 9.79
C PRO A 230 -13.72 9.41 8.91
N PHE A 231 -13.10 9.40 7.72
CA PHE A 231 -13.10 8.26 6.81
C PHE A 231 -12.30 7.10 7.39
N ALA A 232 -11.10 7.37 7.89
CA ALA A 232 -10.27 6.36 8.56
C ALA A 232 -10.98 5.77 9.77
N ARG A 233 -11.57 6.62 10.66
CA ARG A 233 -12.33 6.18 11.84
C ARG A 233 -13.49 5.27 11.47
N ALA A 234 -14.25 5.61 10.43
CA ALA A 234 -15.37 4.79 9.98
C ALA A 234 -14.92 3.40 9.47
N LEU A 235 -13.81 3.33 8.71
CA LEU A 235 -13.23 2.07 8.23
C LEU A 235 -12.66 1.23 9.39
N ILE A 236 -11.97 1.85 10.34
CA ILE A 236 -11.47 1.18 11.54
C ILE A 236 -12.61 0.60 12.36
N ALA A 237 -13.69 1.36 12.55
CA ALA A 237 -14.86 0.90 13.29
C ALA A 237 -15.59 -0.26 12.57
N ALA A 238 -15.64 -0.23 11.22
CA ALA A 238 -16.29 -1.28 10.43
C ALA A 238 -15.54 -2.61 10.45
N ALA A 239 -14.20 -2.60 10.49
CA ALA A 239 -13.41 -3.82 10.40
C ALA A 239 -12.05 -3.70 11.13
N PRO A 240 -12.02 -3.53 12.46
CA PRO A 240 -10.81 -3.25 13.23
C PRO A 240 -9.70 -4.30 13.05
N ASP A 241 -10.09 -5.54 12.77
CA ASP A 241 -9.16 -6.66 12.55
C ASP A 241 -8.62 -6.72 11.12
N ARG A 242 -9.11 -5.90 10.20
CA ARG A 242 -8.74 -5.94 8.76
C ARG A 242 -8.34 -4.57 8.22
N VAL A 243 -7.77 -3.75 9.09
CA VAL A 243 -7.20 -2.45 8.75
C VAL A 243 -5.69 -2.51 8.87
N LEU A 244 -5.01 -1.92 7.92
CA LEU A 244 -3.57 -1.66 7.91
C LEU A 244 -3.32 -0.16 7.81
N TRP A 245 -2.15 0.28 8.26
CA TRP A 245 -1.66 1.64 8.06
C TRP A 245 -0.25 1.60 7.47
N GLY A 246 0.15 2.62 6.74
CA GLY A 246 1.50 2.77 6.21
C GLY A 246 1.76 4.19 5.74
N THR A 247 3.03 4.53 5.58
CA THR A 247 3.49 5.86 5.18
C THR A 247 3.22 6.16 3.70
N ASP A 248 3.29 5.16 2.83
CA ASP A 248 3.41 5.30 1.38
C ASP A 248 4.74 5.96 0.96
N PHE A 249 5.76 5.92 1.84
CA PHE A 249 7.10 6.43 1.48
C PHE A 249 7.59 5.76 0.18
N PRO A 250 8.21 6.50 -0.73
CA PRO A 250 8.57 7.91 -0.76
C PRO A 250 7.54 8.82 -1.48
N HIS A 251 6.25 8.53 -1.37
CA HIS A 251 5.12 9.36 -1.79
C HIS A 251 5.05 9.65 -3.29
N PRO A 252 4.95 8.63 -4.17
CA PRO A 252 4.88 8.87 -5.61
C PRO A 252 3.59 9.61 -6.01
N ASN A 253 3.72 10.59 -6.90
CA ASN A 253 2.59 11.32 -7.50
C ASN A 253 1.72 12.13 -6.52
N VAL A 254 2.25 12.60 -5.41
CA VAL A 254 1.53 13.46 -4.47
C VAL A 254 1.29 14.87 -5.01
N LYS A 255 0.23 15.51 -4.54
CA LYS A 255 -0.05 16.92 -4.75
C LYS A 255 0.70 17.79 -3.74
N TRP A 256 0.75 17.35 -2.49
CA TRP A 256 1.51 17.94 -1.41
C TRP A 256 2.44 16.88 -0.83
N MET A 257 3.74 17.17 -0.78
CA MET A 257 4.68 16.27 -0.13
C MET A 257 4.36 16.22 1.37
N PRO A 258 3.96 15.05 1.91
CA PRO A 258 3.73 14.92 3.35
C PRO A 258 5.06 14.89 4.09
N ASN A 259 5.01 15.06 5.42
CA ASN A 259 6.11 14.78 6.31
C ASN A 259 5.82 13.48 7.06
N ASP A 260 6.70 12.50 6.98
CA ASP A 260 6.45 11.16 7.51
C ASP A 260 6.22 11.14 9.02
N GLY A 261 6.89 12.01 9.79
CA GLY A 261 6.62 12.13 11.22
C GLY A 261 5.23 12.69 11.52
N GLU A 262 4.77 13.66 10.73
CA GLU A 262 3.39 14.17 10.83
C GLU A 262 2.35 13.10 10.44
N LEU A 263 2.67 12.18 9.51
CA LEU A 263 1.78 11.07 9.15
C LEU A 263 1.62 10.07 10.30
N VAL A 264 2.68 9.79 11.06
CA VAL A 264 2.60 8.95 12.27
C VAL A 264 1.73 9.61 13.34
N ASP A 265 1.89 10.92 13.57
CA ASP A 265 1.04 11.68 14.50
C ASP A 265 -0.41 11.74 14.00
N HIS A 266 -0.62 11.91 12.70
CA HIS A 266 -1.95 11.89 12.09
C HIS A 266 -2.65 10.53 12.28
N PHE A 267 -1.92 9.41 12.12
CA PHE A 267 -2.47 8.09 12.44
C PHE A 267 -2.97 8.01 13.89
N ALA A 268 -2.20 8.54 14.84
CA ALA A 268 -2.61 8.57 16.25
C ALA A 268 -3.91 9.34 16.49
N THR A 269 -4.25 10.32 15.63
CA THR A 269 -5.54 11.03 15.69
C THR A 269 -6.71 10.29 15.04
N MET A 270 -6.43 9.34 14.14
CA MET A 270 -7.46 8.47 13.55
C MET A 270 -8.00 7.46 14.57
N CYS A 271 -7.21 7.11 15.57
CA CYS A 271 -7.51 6.06 16.52
C CYS A 271 -7.07 6.49 17.93
N ASP A 272 -8.02 6.76 18.82
CA ASP A 272 -7.73 7.24 20.17
C ASP A 272 -7.45 6.09 21.16
N ASP A 273 -7.73 4.83 20.79
CA ASP A 273 -7.54 3.64 21.60
C ASP A 273 -6.17 2.99 21.33
N GLU A 274 -5.34 2.84 22.38
CA GLU A 274 -3.99 2.30 22.26
C GLU A 274 -3.98 0.81 21.87
N ALA A 275 -4.94 0.01 22.36
CA ALA A 275 -5.06 -1.40 21.97
C ALA A 275 -5.41 -1.53 20.48
N LEU A 276 -6.25 -0.63 19.97
CA LEU A 276 -6.61 -0.59 18.56
C LEU A 276 -5.44 -0.10 17.69
N ARG A 277 -4.66 0.89 18.15
CA ARG A 277 -3.41 1.29 17.48
C ARG A 277 -2.44 0.13 17.38
N ARG A 278 -2.22 -0.61 18.48
CA ARG A 278 -1.40 -1.82 18.47
C ARG A 278 -1.94 -2.85 17.49
N LYS A 279 -3.24 -3.10 17.50
CA LYS A 279 -3.88 -4.03 16.57
C LYS A 279 -3.56 -3.67 15.11
N ILE A 280 -3.72 -2.40 14.71
CA ILE A 280 -3.49 -1.93 13.33
C ILE A 280 -2.01 -1.97 12.96
N LEU A 281 -1.12 -1.57 13.87
CA LEU A 281 0.31 -1.47 13.58
C LEU A 281 1.09 -2.78 13.77
N VAL A 282 0.58 -3.71 14.61
CA VAL A 282 1.32 -4.92 14.98
C VAL A 282 0.54 -6.18 14.63
N ASP A 283 -0.64 -6.38 15.22
CA ASP A 283 -1.32 -7.68 15.21
C ASP A 283 -1.93 -8.00 13.83
N ASN A 284 -2.53 -7.01 13.15
CA ASN A 284 -3.08 -7.17 11.80
C ASN A 284 -1.99 -7.46 10.76
N PRO A 285 -0.87 -6.69 10.71
CA PRO A 285 0.27 -7.05 9.86
C PRO A 285 0.83 -8.44 10.15
N ASP A 286 0.97 -8.83 11.43
CA ASP A 286 1.45 -10.15 11.82
C ASP A 286 0.61 -11.25 11.20
N ARG A 287 -0.70 -11.16 11.37
CA ARG A 287 -1.64 -12.16 10.86
C ARG A 287 -1.58 -12.31 9.34
N LEU A 288 -1.39 -11.22 8.60
CA LEU A 288 -1.45 -11.25 7.13
C LEU A 288 -0.11 -11.56 6.47
N TYR A 289 1.02 -11.25 7.13
CA TYR A 289 2.33 -11.28 6.48
C TYR A 289 3.37 -12.17 7.18
N TRP A 290 3.20 -12.50 8.47
CA TRP A 290 4.17 -13.29 9.23
C TRP A 290 3.60 -14.58 9.81
N ALA A 291 2.27 -14.76 9.85
CA ALA A 291 1.65 -15.98 10.40
C ALA A 291 1.78 -17.21 9.49
N ASN A 292 2.25 -17.05 8.23
CA ASN A 292 2.37 -18.10 7.22
C ASN A 292 3.82 -18.39 6.88
#